data_1e0c89928b04a0dc044dc4ee16551b74
#
_entry.id   1e0c89928b04a0dc044dc4ee16551b74
#
_cell.length_a   1.000
_cell.length_b   1.000
_cell.length_c   1.000
_cell.angle_alpha   90.00
_cell.angle_beta   90.00
_cell.angle_gamma   90.00
#
_symmetry.space_group_name_H-M   'P 1'
#
loop_
_entity.id
_entity.type
_entity.pdbx_description
1 polymer ?
#
loop_
_entity_poly.entity_id
_entity_poly.type
_entity_poly.pdbx_seq_one_letter_code
_entity_poly.pdbx_strand_id
1 'polypeptide(L)'
;MEEFRYDTQLLIEGADLDEDAINDYFRLHSKGDCLLTVGDEDLIKIHFHTNEPWKVLEYCASLGEIYDIVVEDMVRQSKGLHG
;
A
#
# COMPACT_ATOMS: atom_id res chain seq x y z
N MET A 1 15.44 4.36 14.95
CA MET A 1 14.06 4.33 14.41
C MET A 1 14.14 4.28 12.90
N GLU A 2 13.44 3.34 12.28
CA GLU A 2 13.45 3.20 10.83
C GLU A 2 12.47 4.19 10.19
N GLU A 3 12.94 4.93 9.19
CA GLU A 3 12.07 5.79 8.40
C GLU A 3 11.60 5.05 7.15
N PHE A 4 10.31 5.19 6.84
CA PHE A 4 9.72 4.62 5.64
C PHE A 4 9.52 5.74 4.62
N ARG A 5 10.17 5.58 3.48
CA ARG A 5 10.36 6.65 2.51
C ARG A 5 9.16 6.90 1.60
N TYR A 6 8.46 5.83 1.24
CA TYR A 6 7.44 5.92 0.20
C TYR A 6 6.03 5.83 0.75
N ASP A 7 5.21 6.83 0.42
CA ASP A 7 3.77 6.80 0.64
C ASP A 7 3.15 6.07 -0.55
N THR A 8 2.59 4.89 -0.30
CA THR A 8 2.05 4.01 -1.34
C THR A 8 0.55 3.90 -1.15
N GLN A 9 -0.22 4.25 -2.18
CA GLN A 9 -1.67 4.17 -2.17
C GLN A 9 -2.18 3.54 -3.44
N LEU A 10 -3.25 2.75 -3.33
CA LEU A 10 -3.90 2.16 -4.48
C LEU A 10 -5.29 1.65 -4.12
N LEU A 11 -6.07 1.33 -5.14
CA LEU A 11 -7.32 0.60 -5.02
C LEU A 11 -7.16 -0.78 -5.64
N ILE A 12 -7.78 -1.79 -5.01
CA ILE A 12 -7.86 -3.15 -5.55
C ILE A 12 -9.30 -3.44 -5.86
N GLU A 13 -9.61 -3.75 -7.11
CA GLU A 13 -10.92 -4.23 -7.51
C GLU A 13 -10.85 -5.73 -7.76
N GLY A 14 -11.76 -6.49 -7.18
CA GLY A 14 -11.73 -7.93 -7.31
C GLY A 14 -13.02 -8.58 -6.87
N ALA A 15 -12.93 -9.86 -6.57
CA ALA A 15 -14.02 -10.64 -6.02
C ALA A 15 -13.51 -11.44 -4.83
N ASP A 16 -14.33 -11.53 -3.80
CA ASP A 16 -13.97 -12.25 -2.57
C ASP A 16 -12.70 -11.74 -1.89
N LEU A 17 -12.45 -10.44 -1.98
CA LEU A 17 -11.35 -9.82 -1.25
C LEU A 17 -11.62 -9.90 0.25
N ASP A 18 -10.56 -10.14 1.03
CA ASP A 18 -10.66 -10.24 2.48
C ASP A 18 -9.82 -9.14 3.13
N GLU A 19 -10.48 -8.10 3.62
CA GLU A 19 -9.84 -6.95 4.25
C GLU A 19 -8.93 -7.35 5.40
N ASP A 20 -9.40 -8.24 6.27
CA ASP A 20 -8.62 -8.67 7.44
C ASP A 20 -7.39 -9.48 7.04
N ALA A 21 -7.53 -10.39 6.08
CA ALA A 21 -6.43 -11.20 5.59
C ALA A 21 -5.35 -10.33 4.92
N ILE A 22 -5.78 -9.34 4.14
CA ILE A 22 -4.86 -8.41 3.48
C ILE A 22 -4.13 -7.56 4.52
N ASN A 23 -4.85 -7.03 5.50
CA ASN A 23 -4.25 -6.25 6.57
C ASN A 23 -3.21 -7.07 7.34
N ASP A 24 -3.55 -8.33 7.66
CA ASP A 24 -2.64 -9.23 8.36
C ASP A 24 -1.40 -9.55 7.54
N TYR A 25 -1.55 -9.71 6.23
CA TYR A 25 -0.41 -9.94 5.34
C TYR A 25 0.62 -8.81 5.47
N PHE A 26 0.17 -7.57 5.40
CA PHE A 26 1.08 -6.43 5.50
C PHE A 26 1.70 -6.33 6.88
N ARG A 27 0.95 -6.61 7.94
CA ARG A 27 1.47 -6.56 9.31
C ARG A 27 2.52 -7.64 9.58
N LEU A 28 2.35 -8.82 8.99
CA LEU A 28 3.19 -9.98 9.27
C LEU A 28 4.36 -10.13 8.31
N HIS A 29 4.22 -9.68 7.07
CA HIS A 29 5.20 -9.97 6.00
C HIS A 29 5.84 -8.74 5.38
N SER A 30 5.47 -7.55 5.80
CA SER A 30 5.99 -6.31 5.22
C SER A 30 6.48 -5.38 6.32
N LYS A 31 7.51 -4.59 6.01
CA LYS A 31 7.99 -3.54 6.90
C LYS A 31 7.41 -2.21 6.44
N GLY A 32 6.76 -1.53 7.37
CA GLY A 32 6.20 -0.22 7.09
C GLY A 32 5.37 0.28 8.26
N ASP A 33 4.81 1.47 8.09
CA ASP A 33 3.89 2.04 9.06
C ASP A 33 2.73 2.73 8.35
N CYS A 34 1.84 3.34 9.13
CA CYS A 34 0.64 4.02 8.63
C CYS A 34 -0.19 3.13 7.71
N LEU A 35 -0.29 1.84 8.06
CA LEU A 35 -1.09 0.90 7.28
C LEU A 35 -2.57 1.20 7.43
N LEU A 36 -3.26 1.34 6.30
CA LEU A 36 -4.71 1.44 6.23
C LEU A 36 -5.21 0.49 5.17
N THR A 37 -6.12 -0.41 5.57
CA THR A 37 -6.79 -1.36 4.68
C THR A 37 -8.28 -1.19 4.90
N VAL A 38 -8.99 -0.62 3.94
CA VAL A 38 -10.41 -0.27 4.08
C VAL A 38 -11.16 -0.68 2.83
N GLY A 39 -12.29 -1.32 3.01
CA GLY A 39 -13.17 -1.65 1.90
C GLY A 39 -14.00 -2.89 2.18
N ASP A 40 -14.47 -3.50 1.09
CA ASP A 40 -15.29 -4.70 1.14
C ASP A 40 -14.72 -5.78 0.22
N GLU A 41 -15.52 -6.81 -0.06
CA GLU A 41 -15.07 -7.93 -0.88
C GLU A 41 -14.84 -7.58 -2.35
N ASP A 42 -15.35 -6.46 -2.82
CA ASP A 42 -15.25 -6.04 -4.22
C ASP A 42 -14.23 -4.94 -4.46
N LEU A 43 -13.96 -4.11 -3.45
CA LEU A 43 -13.07 -2.96 -3.57
C LEU A 43 -12.40 -2.64 -2.25
N ILE A 44 -11.07 -2.60 -2.27
CA ILE A 44 -10.27 -2.28 -1.08
C ILE A 44 -9.29 -1.16 -1.40
N LYS A 45 -9.20 -0.19 -0.50
CA LYS A 45 -8.19 0.86 -0.54
C LYS A 45 -7.03 0.50 0.38
N ILE A 46 -5.82 0.63 -0.13
CA ILE A 46 -4.58 0.42 0.62
C ILE A 46 -3.83 1.73 0.73
N HIS A 47 -3.34 2.02 1.93
CA HIS A 47 -2.40 3.10 2.21
C HIS A 47 -1.31 2.51 3.09
N PHE A 48 -0.04 2.67 2.71
CA PHE A 48 1.07 2.09 3.45
C PHE A 48 2.36 2.86 3.20
N HIS A 49 3.08 3.20 4.26
CA HIS A 49 4.40 3.82 4.17
C HIS A 49 5.46 2.72 4.27
N THR A 50 6.26 2.55 3.22
CA THR A 50 7.23 1.48 3.13
C THR A 50 8.45 1.90 2.33
N ASN A 51 9.55 1.17 2.48
CA ASN A 51 10.74 1.35 1.64
C ASN A 51 10.74 0.44 0.41
N GLU A 52 9.76 -0.44 0.30
CA GLU A 52 9.65 -1.41 -0.80
C GLU A 52 8.27 -1.34 -1.46
N PRO A 53 7.90 -0.20 -2.06
CA PRO A 53 6.55 -0.04 -2.63
C PRO A 53 6.25 -1.03 -3.75
N TRP A 54 7.28 -1.48 -4.49
CA TRP A 54 7.10 -2.50 -5.54
C TRP A 54 6.54 -3.80 -4.99
N LYS A 55 6.86 -4.17 -3.76
CA LYS A 55 6.31 -5.37 -3.12
C LYS A 55 4.84 -5.21 -2.79
N VAL A 56 4.42 -4.01 -2.40
CA VAL A 56 3.00 -3.70 -2.17
C VAL A 56 2.23 -3.87 -3.47
N LEU A 57 2.73 -3.28 -4.55
CA LEU A 57 2.07 -3.36 -5.86
C LEU A 57 1.98 -4.80 -6.36
N GLU A 58 3.06 -5.56 -6.23
CA GLU A 58 3.09 -6.95 -6.65
C GLU A 58 2.06 -7.81 -5.91
N TYR A 59 2.03 -7.68 -4.58
CA TYR A 59 1.07 -8.44 -3.78
C TYR A 59 -0.37 -8.06 -4.13
N CYS A 60 -0.66 -6.77 -4.18
CA CYS A 60 -2.01 -6.29 -4.48
C CYS A 60 -2.46 -6.69 -5.88
N ALA A 61 -1.56 -6.64 -6.86
CA ALA A 61 -1.87 -7.07 -8.22
C ALA A 61 -2.21 -8.57 -8.31
N SER A 62 -1.69 -9.37 -7.38
CA SER A 62 -2.01 -10.79 -7.32
C SER A 62 -3.43 -11.07 -6.81
N LEU A 63 -4.04 -10.09 -6.15
CA LEU A 63 -5.37 -10.22 -5.56
C LEU A 63 -6.50 -9.77 -6.49
N GLY A 64 -6.21 -8.85 -7.39
CA GLY A 64 -7.20 -8.27 -8.29
C GLY A 64 -6.60 -7.19 -9.16
N GLU A 65 -7.45 -6.37 -9.76
CA GLU A 65 -7.03 -5.25 -10.58
C GLU A 65 -6.68 -4.07 -9.70
N ILE A 66 -5.46 -3.54 -9.85
CA ILE A 66 -5.04 -2.37 -9.09
C ILE A 66 -5.09 -1.13 -9.96
N TYR A 67 -5.52 -0.01 -9.37
CA TYR A 67 -5.61 1.27 -10.07
C TYR A 67 -5.57 2.44 -9.07
N ASP A 68 -5.59 3.67 -9.59
CA ASP A 68 -5.37 4.87 -8.78
C ASP A 68 -4.10 4.74 -7.93
N ILE A 69 -3.04 4.26 -8.58
CA ILE A 69 -1.77 3.96 -7.93
C ILE A 69 -0.98 5.24 -7.72
N VAL A 70 -0.62 5.50 -6.47
CA VAL A 70 0.22 6.65 -6.11
C VAL A 70 1.40 6.13 -5.29
N VAL A 71 2.61 6.47 -5.72
CA VAL A 71 3.82 6.23 -4.95
C VAL A 71 4.57 7.55 -4.88
N GLU A 72 4.67 8.13 -3.70
CA GLU A 72 5.33 9.42 -3.50
C GLU A 72 6.52 9.25 -2.57
N ASP A 73 7.61 9.95 -2.90
CA ASP A 73 8.84 9.92 -2.11
C ASP A 73 8.78 11.03 -1.07
N MET A 74 8.47 10.67 0.17
CA MET A 74 8.31 11.63 1.26
C MET A 74 9.63 12.29 1.66
N VAL A 75 10.75 11.64 1.43
CA VAL A 75 12.07 12.22 1.70
C VAL A 75 12.34 13.37 0.72
N ARG A 76 12.06 13.16 -0.56
CA ARG A 76 12.20 14.23 -1.56
C ARG A 76 11.25 15.38 -1.26
N GLN A 77 10.00 15.07 -0.90
CA GLN A 77 9.00 16.08 -0.57
C GLN A 77 9.43 16.92 0.64
N SER A 78 10.05 16.30 1.65
CA SER A 78 10.53 17.00 2.83
C SER A 78 11.65 18.00 2.51
N LYS A 79 12.31 17.82 1.37
CA LYS A 79 13.37 18.70 0.87
C LYS A 79 12.85 19.75 -0.12
N GLY A 80 11.54 19.83 -0.30
CA GLY A 80 10.93 20.73 -1.28
C GLY A 80 11.07 20.25 -2.72
N LEU A 81 11.41 18.99 -2.93
CA LEU A 81 11.56 18.40 -4.25
C LEU A 81 10.27 17.68 -4.66
N HIS A 82 10.11 17.49 -5.95
CA HIS A 82 8.98 16.76 -6.49
C HIS A 82 9.10 15.28 -6.13
N GLY A 83 8.06 14.75 -5.53
CA GLY A 83 7.99 13.34 -5.12
C GLY A 83 7.36 12.47 -6.16
#